data_e3b2f498bebadbe22b039683abfb31f9
#
_entry.id   e3b2f498bebadbe22b039683abfb31f9
#
_cell.length_a   1.000
_cell.length_b   1.000
_cell.length_c   1.000
_cell.angle_alpha   90.00
_cell.angle_beta   90.00
_cell.angle_gamma   90.00
#
_symmetry.space_group_name_H-M   'P 1'
#
loop_
_entity.id
_entity.type
_entity.pdbx_description
1 polymer ?
#
loop_
_entity_poly.entity_id
_entity_poly.type
_entity_poly.pdbx_seq_one_letter_code
_entity_poly.pdbx_strand_id
1 'polypeptide(L)'
;VDTDQTAGRQHTGDPAAEGPGPPPATPLVGLVLVAHDPGDWFEDVLAAIGAQDHSDLDVLVVDAGRRKGLAERVAAVLPWAEVTPAPGDPGFGAAANVAMGRTHGGAFHLFLHDDLVLDGTAVRRMVECALGSNAGIVGPKVLDGSDPRHLEDMGSWVDRYGAAVPRFEPGELDQGQYDADREVFATSESALLVRSDLFEAIGGFDPEIRFLDGSLDLCWRARLAGASVLTAPTAVGRSVGGRRTRRRRTDPQRLRPRHKLRMTLVNQDPVHRGTAVAELMLATLLGVAYGLLVGRFRHIRGLVAAWPWNLRRMASARSRRATVDHHFGGDQARLYVRHDVPHRSFHRAVTGGASVGTGSEAPGRLRLHQFWSALLGPGGIALLVGGAVLGFGSRHLLTRGLPAIGRFQAIPSEPFDLALSWWTGWRPTGGGIASPLNEGFALIGLAGQVFPWGGAVLLATAVLATFPIGAVGVWRLVRPIGGGRSRAVAVLTYLAVPLPYNSLAEGRLAPLAAYAVLPWVAHR
;
A
#
# COMPACT_ATOMS: atom_id res chain seq x y z
N VAL A 1 -82.38 35.97 -24.80
CA VAL A 1 -82.42 37.18 -25.62
C VAL A 1 -80.99 37.65 -25.78
N ASP A 2 -80.57 37.66 -27.07
CA ASP A 2 -79.41 38.28 -27.70
C ASP A 2 -77.95 37.91 -27.25
N THR A 3 -77.37 37.06 -28.00
CA THR A 3 -76.39 37.22 -29.07
C THR A 3 -75.52 38.46 -29.05
N ASP A 4 -74.25 38.35 -28.85
CA ASP A 4 -73.31 38.99 -29.75
C ASP A 4 -72.01 38.21 -29.88
N GLN A 5 -71.70 37.86 -31.15
CA GLN A 5 -70.43 37.18 -31.58
C GLN A 5 -69.46 38.30 -31.94
N THR A 6 -68.31 38.32 -31.34
CA THR A 6 -67.11 38.98 -31.89
C THR A 6 -65.98 38.02 -32.07
N ALA A 7 -65.74 37.71 -33.32
CA ALA A 7 -64.63 36.86 -33.79
C ALA A 7 -63.31 37.61 -33.56
N GLY A 8 -62.45 37.10 -32.68
CA GLY A 8 -61.05 37.42 -32.52
C GLY A 8 -60.19 36.54 -33.39
N ARG A 9 -59.51 37.08 -34.38
CA ARG A 9 -58.52 36.49 -35.27
C ARG A 9 -57.39 35.89 -34.44
N GLN A 10 -57.21 34.56 -34.50
CA GLN A 10 -56.01 33.88 -34.09
C GLN A 10 -54.89 34.23 -35.08
N HIS A 11 -53.86 34.95 -34.62
CA HIS A 11 -52.57 35.03 -35.29
C HIS A 11 -51.83 33.76 -35.00
N THR A 12 -51.83 32.81 -35.94
CA THR A 12 -50.87 31.74 -36.02
C THR A 12 -49.54 32.33 -36.47
N GLY A 13 -48.72 32.78 -35.53
CA GLY A 13 -47.31 32.99 -35.75
C GLY A 13 -46.63 31.64 -35.83
N ASP A 14 -46.12 31.32 -37.00
CA ASP A 14 -45.18 30.21 -37.20
C ASP A 14 -44.02 30.37 -36.24
N PRO A 15 -43.69 29.36 -35.39
CA PRO A 15 -42.43 29.41 -34.65
C PRO A 15 -41.30 29.31 -35.66
N ALA A 16 -40.66 30.45 -35.93
CA ALA A 16 -39.40 30.46 -36.67
C ALA A 16 -38.49 29.38 -36.04
N ALA A 17 -38.11 28.39 -36.85
CA ALA A 17 -37.14 27.38 -36.49
C ALA A 17 -35.88 28.12 -36.04
N GLU A 18 -35.62 28.16 -34.74
CA GLU A 18 -34.34 28.54 -34.22
C GLU A 18 -33.34 27.52 -34.81
N GLY A 19 -32.47 28.02 -35.67
CA GLY A 19 -31.38 27.21 -36.22
C GLY A 19 -30.58 26.60 -35.08
N PRO A 20 -29.91 25.49 -35.32
CA PRO A 20 -29.08 24.86 -34.27
C PRO A 20 -28.16 25.93 -33.70
N GLY A 21 -28.33 26.18 -32.39
CA GLY A 21 -27.44 27.09 -31.66
C GLY A 21 -25.98 26.70 -31.89
N PRO A 22 -25.03 27.63 -31.70
CA PRO A 22 -23.63 27.31 -31.87
C PRO A 22 -23.31 26.05 -31.06
N PRO A 23 -22.49 25.13 -31.61
CA PRO A 23 -22.12 23.91 -30.90
C PRO A 23 -21.59 24.30 -29.51
N PRO A 24 -21.93 23.53 -28.43
CA PRO A 24 -21.45 23.83 -27.10
C PRO A 24 -19.93 23.94 -27.13
N ALA A 25 -19.40 25.04 -26.60
CA ALA A 25 -17.96 25.28 -26.55
C ALA A 25 -17.26 24.04 -25.90
N THR A 26 -16.25 23.54 -26.56
CA THR A 26 -15.46 22.43 -26.05
C THR A 26 -14.81 22.86 -24.72
N PRO A 27 -14.97 22.12 -23.60
CA PRO A 27 -14.42 22.60 -22.35
C PRO A 27 -12.88 22.54 -22.39
N LEU A 28 -12.24 23.61 -21.91
CA LEU A 28 -10.78 23.68 -21.80
C LEU A 28 -10.26 22.61 -20.82
N VAL A 29 -9.29 21.81 -21.25
CA VAL A 29 -8.58 20.81 -20.45
C VAL A 29 -7.14 21.23 -20.24
N GLY A 30 -6.74 21.43 -18.99
CA GLY A 30 -5.34 21.61 -18.60
C GLY A 30 -4.64 20.25 -18.46
N LEU A 31 -3.85 19.84 -19.45
CA LEU A 31 -3.07 18.62 -19.39
C LEU A 31 -1.74 18.87 -18.65
N VAL A 32 -1.51 18.13 -17.58
CA VAL A 32 -0.31 18.20 -16.74
C VAL A 32 0.47 16.92 -16.89
N LEU A 33 1.54 16.95 -17.70
CA LEU A 33 2.45 15.86 -17.90
C LEU A 33 3.60 15.93 -16.90
N VAL A 34 3.68 14.98 -15.97
CA VAL A 34 4.79 14.91 -15.00
C VAL A 34 5.88 14.00 -15.54
N ALA A 35 7.01 14.58 -15.92
CA ALA A 35 8.15 13.88 -16.47
C ALA A 35 9.28 13.72 -15.44
N HIS A 36 9.82 12.48 -15.33
CA HIS A 36 10.92 12.18 -14.40
C HIS A 36 12.02 11.37 -15.09
N ASP A 37 13.00 12.04 -15.67
CA ASP A 37 14.09 11.41 -16.45
C ASP A 37 13.57 10.39 -17.49
N PRO A 38 12.60 10.73 -18.36
CA PRO A 38 11.98 9.79 -19.27
C PRO A 38 12.98 9.20 -20.26
N GLY A 39 12.71 7.97 -20.72
CA GLY A 39 13.50 7.28 -21.74
C GLY A 39 13.13 7.67 -23.16
N ASP A 40 13.49 6.80 -24.11
CA ASP A 40 13.31 7.02 -25.58
C ASP A 40 11.83 7.00 -26.01
N TRP A 41 10.93 6.53 -25.17
CA TRP A 41 9.48 6.52 -25.40
C TRP A 41 8.80 7.88 -25.20
N PHE A 42 9.53 8.88 -24.69
CA PHE A 42 8.94 10.15 -24.30
C PHE A 42 8.42 10.94 -25.49
N GLU A 43 9.11 10.87 -26.61
CA GLU A 43 8.69 11.49 -27.86
C GLU A 43 7.36 10.91 -28.38
N ASP A 44 7.12 9.60 -28.17
CA ASP A 44 5.84 8.96 -28.51
C ASP A 44 4.71 9.48 -27.63
N VAL A 45 4.98 9.72 -26.33
CA VAL A 45 4.00 10.32 -25.43
C VAL A 45 3.67 11.75 -25.84
N LEU A 46 4.69 12.56 -26.17
CA LEU A 46 4.49 13.94 -26.64
C LEU A 46 3.72 13.97 -27.97
N ALA A 47 4.08 13.12 -28.93
CA ALA A 47 3.40 13.02 -30.22
C ALA A 47 1.93 12.61 -30.04
N ALA A 48 1.63 11.69 -29.11
CA ALA A 48 0.26 11.28 -28.81
C ALA A 48 -0.56 12.40 -28.14
N ILE A 49 0.06 13.26 -27.35
CA ILE A 49 -0.59 14.49 -26.82
C ILE A 49 -0.90 15.46 -27.95
N GLY A 50 0.05 15.69 -28.87
CA GLY A 50 -0.16 16.57 -30.01
C GLY A 50 -1.18 16.06 -31.03
N ALA A 51 -1.44 14.74 -31.05
CA ALA A 51 -2.40 14.09 -31.94
C ALA A 51 -3.81 13.96 -31.33
N GLN A 52 -4.07 14.53 -30.15
CA GLN A 52 -5.43 14.49 -29.55
C GLN A 52 -6.42 15.30 -30.38
N ASP A 53 -7.62 14.74 -30.56
CA ASP A 53 -8.72 15.38 -31.30
C ASP A 53 -9.53 16.39 -30.47
N HIS A 54 -9.12 16.65 -29.22
CA HIS A 54 -9.71 17.66 -28.36
C HIS A 54 -9.07 19.03 -28.66
N SER A 55 -9.88 19.99 -29.11
CA SER A 55 -9.40 21.29 -29.63
C SER A 55 -8.82 22.21 -28.57
N ASP A 56 -9.41 22.19 -27.36
CA ASP A 56 -9.08 23.12 -26.29
C ASP A 56 -8.23 22.43 -25.21
N LEU A 57 -6.94 22.21 -25.56
CA LEU A 57 -5.97 21.56 -24.71
C LEU A 57 -4.82 22.51 -24.37
N ASP A 58 -4.64 22.81 -23.08
CA ASP A 58 -3.49 23.55 -22.55
C ASP A 58 -2.52 22.55 -21.91
N VAL A 59 -1.24 22.54 -22.37
CA VAL A 59 -0.26 21.52 -21.95
C VAL A 59 0.86 22.12 -21.12
N LEU A 60 0.93 21.66 -19.88
CA LEU A 60 2.00 21.96 -18.93
C LEU A 60 2.85 20.71 -18.69
N VAL A 61 4.12 20.74 -19.02
CA VAL A 61 5.08 19.69 -18.70
C VAL A 61 5.85 20.05 -17.44
N VAL A 62 5.76 19.21 -16.42
CA VAL A 62 6.45 19.41 -15.15
C VAL A 62 7.70 18.55 -15.11
N ASP A 63 8.87 19.17 -15.15
CA ASP A 63 10.18 18.49 -15.06
C ASP A 63 10.53 18.21 -13.60
N ALA A 64 10.26 16.99 -13.15
CA ALA A 64 10.62 16.45 -11.84
C ALA A 64 11.93 15.63 -11.88
N GLY A 65 12.61 15.60 -13.03
CA GLY A 65 13.82 14.84 -13.25
C GLY A 65 15.09 15.53 -12.74
N ARG A 66 16.20 14.85 -12.95
CA ARG A 66 17.55 15.36 -12.66
C ARG A 66 18.38 15.58 -13.92
N ARG A 67 17.95 15.00 -15.04
CA ARG A 67 18.63 15.14 -16.34
C ARG A 67 18.25 16.47 -16.95
N LYS A 68 19.22 17.14 -17.56
CA LYS A 68 19.00 18.35 -18.37
C LYS A 68 18.54 17.94 -19.76
N GLY A 69 17.88 18.86 -20.48
CA GLY A 69 17.50 18.66 -21.88
C GLY A 69 16.03 18.25 -22.09
N LEU A 70 15.21 18.21 -21.01
CA LEU A 70 13.80 17.89 -21.17
C LEU A 70 13.04 18.99 -21.94
N ALA A 71 13.34 20.25 -21.67
CA ALA A 71 12.69 21.38 -22.35
C ALA A 71 12.94 21.37 -23.86
N GLU A 72 14.16 21.05 -24.27
CA GLU A 72 14.54 20.92 -25.68
C GLU A 72 13.81 19.75 -26.34
N ARG A 73 13.67 18.62 -25.67
CA ARG A 73 12.90 17.47 -26.16
C ARG A 73 11.43 17.81 -26.34
N VAL A 74 10.84 18.52 -25.38
CA VAL A 74 9.45 18.96 -25.46
C VAL A 74 9.27 19.96 -26.60
N ALA A 75 10.12 20.98 -26.70
CA ALA A 75 10.03 22.00 -27.74
C ALA A 75 10.18 21.44 -29.17
N ALA A 76 10.91 20.34 -29.34
CA ALA A 76 11.08 19.66 -30.63
C ALA A 76 9.78 19.01 -31.14
N VAL A 77 8.88 18.56 -30.25
CA VAL A 77 7.65 17.83 -30.60
C VAL A 77 6.40 18.68 -30.34
N LEU A 78 6.36 19.39 -29.22
CA LEU A 78 5.25 20.26 -28.78
C LEU A 78 5.75 21.67 -28.47
N PRO A 79 6.05 22.49 -29.49
CA PRO A 79 6.64 23.81 -29.28
C PRO A 79 5.74 24.80 -28.53
N TRP A 80 4.46 24.49 -28.41
CA TRP A 80 3.46 25.30 -27.73
C TRP A 80 3.24 24.88 -26.27
N ALA A 81 3.84 23.77 -25.81
CA ALA A 81 3.71 23.30 -24.43
C ALA A 81 4.62 24.09 -23.48
N GLU A 82 4.06 24.51 -22.34
CA GLU A 82 4.85 25.14 -21.26
C GLU A 82 5.67 24.07 -20.51
N VAL A 83 6.94 24.36 -20.22
CA VAL A 83 7.76 23.49 -19.37
C VAL A 83 8.12 24.21 -18.08
N THR A 84 7.84 23.58 -16.93
CA THR A 84 8.15 24.14 -15.61
C THR A 84 8.96 23.14 -14.76
N PRO A 85 10.02 23.58 -14.07
CA PRO A 85 10.80 22.68 -13.22
C PRO A 85 10.12 22.43 -11.88
N ALA A 86 10.20 21.17 -11.38
CA ALA A 86 9.85 20.78 -10.03
C ALA A 86 11.06 20.16 -9.31
N PRO A 87 11.97 20.98 -8.75
CA PRO A 87 13.24 20.52 -8.24
C PRO A 87 13.08 19.61 -7.01
N GLY A 88 14.04 18.71 -6.81
CA GLY A 88 14.12 17.88 -5.61
C GLY A 88 13.34 16.58 -5.66
N ASP A 89 12.84 16.16 -6.83
CA ASP A 89 12.06 14.93 -6.99
C ASP A 89 10.89 14.85 -5.97
N PRO A 90 9.91 15.77 -6.06
CA PRO A 90 8.84 15.86 -5.06
C PRO A 90 7.88 14.66 -5.11
N GLY A 91 7.94 13.84 -6.16
CA GLY A 91 7.01 12.80 -6.50
C GLY A 91 5.84 13.30 -7.37
N PHE A 92 5.11 12.36 -7.97
CA PHE A 92 4.09 12.66 -8.98
C PHE A 92 3.04 13.66 -8.48
N GLY A 93 2.38 13.36 -7.35
CA GLY A 93 1.29 14.19 -6.85
C GLY A 93 1.71 15.61 -6.48
N ALA A 94 2.88 15.78 -5.84
CA ALA A 94 3.38 17.10 -5.49
C ALA A 94 3.83 17.91 -6.72
N ALA A 95 4.38 17.23 -7.74
CA ALA A 95 4.68 17.85 -9.03
C ALA A 95 3.40 18.25 -9.77
N ALA A 96 2.41 17.38 -9.79
CA ALA A 96 1.11 17.64 -10.42
C ALA A 96 0.34 18.81 -9.77
N ASN A 97 0.53 19.04 -8.47
CA ASN A 97 -0.08 20.17 -7.77
C ASN A 97 0.38 21.56 -8.31
N VAL A 98 1.44 21.62 -9.11
CA VAL A 98 1.84 22.86 -9.80
C VAL A 98 0.73 23.37 -10.74
N ALA A 99 -0.14 22.46 -11.23
CA ALA A 99 -1.32 22.84 -12.01
C ALA A 99 -2.29 23.76 -11.25
N MET A 100 -2.34 23.65 -9.92
CA MET A 100 -3.15 24.54 -9.09
C MET A 100 -2.63 25.97 -9.24
N GLY A 101 -3.40 26.81 -9.91
CA GLY A 101 -3.08 28.22 -10.12
C GLY A 101 -2.32 28.56 -11.42
N ARG A 102 -2.00 27.56 -12.27
CA ARG A 102 -1.35 27.80 -13.57
C ARG A 102 -2.24 27.52 -14.77
N THR A 103 -3.14 26.57 -14.71
CA THR A 103 -4.14 26.32 -15.75
C THR A 103 -5.31 27.28 -15.54
N HIS A 104 -5.32 28.39 -16.30
CA HIS A 104 -6.31 29.46 -16.13
C HIS A 104 -7.65 29.06 -16.77
N GLY A 105 -8.64 28.78 -15.92
CA GLY A 105 -10.04 28.64 -16.36
C GLY A 105 -10.40 27.31 -17.02
N GLY A 106 -9.56 26.30 -16.96
CA GLY A 106 -9.89 24.97 -17.46
C GLY A 106 -11.00 24.29 -16.64
N ALA A 107 -11.97 23.67 -17.33
CA ALA A 107 -13.03 22.91 -16.68
C ALA A 107 -12.49 21.62 -16.03
N PHE A 108 -11.42 21.07 -16.59
CA PHE A 108 -10.78 19.84 -16.15
C PHE A 108 -9.26 19.96 -16.13
N HIS A 109 -8.64 19.20 -15.21
CA HIS A 109 -7.22 18.88 -15.24
C HIS A 109 -7.04 17.41 -15.65
N LEU A 110 -6.17 17.15 -16.64
CA LEU A 110 -5.75 15.82 -17.01
C LEU A 110 -4.31 15.60 -16.53
N PHE A 111 -4.13 14.82 -15.48
CA PHE A 111 -2.81 14.43 -15.00
C PHE A 111 -2.33 13.19 -15.74
N LEU A 112 -1.11 13.25 -16.28
CA LEU A 112 -0.54 12.20 -17.11
C LEU A 112 0.90 11.88 -16.68
N HIS A 113 1.24 10.59 -16.67
CA HIS A 113 2.61 10.12 -16.51
C HIS A 113 3.37 10.10 -17.83
N ASP A 114 4.69 10.24 -17.75
CA ASP A 114 5.63 10.28 -18.87
C ASP A 114 5.85 8.93 -19.60
N ASP A 115 5.15 7.89 -19.21
CA ASP A 115 5.24 6.55 -19.82
C ASP A 115 3.88 6.01 -20.27
N LEU A 116 2.88 6.87 -20.47
CA LEU A 116 1.57 6.51 -20.99
C LEU A 116 1.30 7.21 -22.32
N VAL A 117 1.14 6.45 -23.38
CA VAL A 117 0.70 6.93 -24.70
C VAL A 117 -0.83 6.83 -24.76
N LEU A 118 -1.51 7.96 -24.92
CA LEU A 118 -2.95 8.03 -25.09
C LEU A 118 -3.34 7.85 -26.56
N ASP A 119 -4.44 7.15 -26.84
CA ASP A 119 -5.01 7.13 -28.17
C ASP A 119 -5.55 8.52 -28.54
N GLY A 120 -5.54 8.88 -29.81
CA GLY A 120 -5.86 10.26 -30.30
C GLY A 120 -7.25 10.78 -29.92
N THR A 121 -8.18 9.94 -29.49
CA THR A 121 -9.52 10.31 -29.03
C THR A 121 -9.69 10.26 -27.51
N ALA A 122 -8.64 9.89 -26.76
CA ALA A 122 -8.75 9.54 -25.34
C ALA A 122 -9.20 10.73 -24.47
N VAL A 123 -8.65 11.92 -24.72
CA VAL A 123 -9.02 13.13 -23.95
C VAL A 123 -10.49 13.45 -24.16
N ARG A 124 -10.94 13.52 -25.40
CA ARG A 124 -12.35 13.78 -25.73
C ARG A 124 -13.29 12.76 -25.08
N ARG A 125 -12.94 11.46 -25.17
CA ARG A 125 -13.74 10.36 -24.58
C ARG A 125 -13.83 10.46 -23.04
N MET A 126 -12.75 10.85 -22.37
CA MET A 126 -12.80 11.09 -20.92
C MET A 126 -13.68 12.29 -20.57
N VAL A 127 -13.62 13.38 -21.34
CA VAL A 127 -14.46 14.57 -21.14
C VAL A 127 -15.93 14.25 -21.41
N GLU A 128 -16.25 13.54 -22.50
CA GLU A 128 -17.62 13.09 -22.80
C GLU A 128 -18.18 12.23 -21.65
N CYS A 129 -17.40 11.29 -21.14
CA CYS A 129 -17.78 10.47 -19.99
C CYS A 129 -18.01 11.31 -18.73
N ALA A 130 -17.12 12.28 -18.44
CA ALA A 130 -17.25 13.16 -17.28
C ALA A 130 -18.52 14.02 -17.35
N LEU A 131 -18.81 14.61 -18.50
CA LEU A 131 -19.99 15.46 -18.71
C LEU A 131 -21.28 14.63 -18.71
N GLY A 132 -21.29 13.48 -19.43
CA GLY A 132 -22.47 12.62 -19.56
C GLY A 132 -22.91 11.99 -18.25
N SER A 133 -21.98 11.70 -17.34
CA SER A 133 -22.24 11.06 -16.04
C SER A 133 -22.13 12.02 -14.84
N ASN A 134 -21.82 13.30 -15.08
CA ASN A 134 -21.47 14.27 -14.02
C ASN A 134 -20.38 13.73 -13.06
N ALA A 135 -19.38 13.06 -13.63
CA ALA A 135 -18.31 12.49 -12.84
C ALA A 135 -17.28 13.55 -12.41
N GLY A 136 -16.81 13.43 -11.16
CA GLY A 136 -15.73 14.29 -10.66
C GLY A 136 -14.35 13.86 -11.14
N ILE A 137 -14.17 12.55 -11.36
CA ILE A 137 -12.91 11.97 -11.81
C ILE A 137 -13.18 10.88 -12.84
N VAL A 138 -12.42 10.86 -13.95
CA VAL A 138 -12.48 9.84 -14.99
C VAL A 138 -11.06 9.37 -15.33
N GLY A 139 -10.87 8.07 -15.42
CA GLY A 139 -9.62 7.47 -15.91
C GLY A 139 -9.83 6.63 -17.16
N PRO A 140 -8.79 6.44 -17.97
CA PRO A 140 -8.85 5.60 -19.16
C PRO A 140 -8.70 4.11 -18.84
N LYS A 141 -9.00 3.25 -19.82
CA LYS A 141 -8.51 1.88 -19.89
C LYS A 141 -7.02 1.93 -20.23
N VAL A 142 -6.18 1.26 -19.42
CA VAL A 142 -4.75 1.17 -19.68
C VAL A 142 -4.37 -0.26 -20.09
N LEU A 143 -3.72 -0.37 -21.25
CA LEU A 143 -3.23 -1.61 -21.82
C LEU A 143 -1.71 -1.75 -21.60
N ASP A 144 -1.21 -2.98 -21.54
CA ASP A 144 0.22 -3.26 -21.48
C ASP A 144 0.89 -2.86 -22.79
N GLY A 145 1.90 -2.01 -22.74
CA GLY A 145 2.58 -1.53 -23.95
C GLY A 145 3.42 -2.60 -24.66
N SER A 146 3.79 -3.67 -23.97
CA SER A 146 4.51 -4.80 -24.58
C SER A 146 3.58 -5.79 -25.29
N ASP A 147 2.35 -5.94 -24.81
CA ASP A 147 1.30 -6.73 -25.43
C ASP A 147 -0.08 -6.07 -25.17
N PRO A 148 -0.55 -5.22 -26.11
CA PRO A 148 -1.79 -4.45 -25.96
C PRO A 148 -3.07 -5.30 -25.81
N ARG A 149 -2.97 -6.61 -25.91
CA ARG A 149 -4.09 -7.52 -25.62
C ARG A 149 -4.32 -7.72 -24.14
N HIS A 150 -3.38 -7.30 -23.28
CA HIS A 150 -3.47 -7.46 -21.84
C HIS A 150 -3.84 -6.15 -21.15
N LEU A 151 -4.71 -6.25 -20.15
CA LEU A 151 -5.07 -5.14 -19.28
C LEU A 151 -3.92 -4.83 -18.31
N GLU A 152 -3.59 -3.56 -18.17
CA GLU A 152 -2.67 -3.07 -17.13
C GLU A 152 -3.41 -2.35 -16.01
N ASP A 153 -4.43 -1.53 -16.34
CA ASP A 153 -5.27 -0.86 -15.35
C ASP A 153 -6.68 -0.60 -15.89
N MET A 154 -7.69 -0.86 -15.08
CA MET A 154 -9.12 -0.60 -15.32
C MET A 154 -9.82 -0.10 -14.06
N GLY A 155 -9.07 0.61 -13.23
CA GLY A 155 -9.52 1.05 -11.93
C GLY A 155 -9.47 -0.04 -10.86
N SER A 156 -9.73 0.36 -9.64
CA SER A 156 -9.61 -0.49 -8.47
C SER A 156 -10.73 -0.24 -7.47
N TRP A 157 -11.02 -1.26 -6.67
CA TRP A 157 -11.72 -1.14 -5.40
C TRP A 157 -10.71 -0.84 -4.29
N VAL A 158 -11.19 -0.49 -3.11
CA VAL A 158 -10.34 -0.38 -1.93
C VAL A 158 -10.78 -1.38 -0.88
N ASP A 159 -9.84 -1.98 -0.18
CA ASP A 159 -10.16 -2.82 0.97
C ASP A 159 -10.33 -1.96 2.24
N ARG A 160 -10.88 -2.55 3.30
CA ARG A 160 -11.14 -1.88 4.59
C ARG A 160 -9.89 -1.24 5.23
N TYR A 161 -8.71 -1.60 4.78
CA TYR A 161 -7.44 -1.07 5.26
C TYR A 161 -6.82 -0.05 4.31
N GLY A 162 -7.54 0.38 3.27
CA GLY A 162 -7.06 1.38 2.32
C GLY A 162 -6.06 0.84 1.29
N ALA A 163 -6.06 -0.46 1.00
CA ALA A 163 -5.25 -1.00 -0.08
C ALA A 163 -6.06 -1.14 -1.36
N ALA A 164 -5.50 -0.70 -2.50
CA ALA A 164 -6.11 -0.89 -3.80
C ALA A 164 -6.26 -2.39 -4.14
N VAL A 165 -7.42 -2.76 -4.64
CA VAL A 165 -7.75 -4.10 -5.15
C VAL A 165 -8.14 -3.95 -6.61
N PRO A 166 -7.29 -4.35 -7.57
CA PRO A 166 -7.61 -4.26 -9.00
C PRO A 166 -8.92 -4.99 -9.32
N ARG A 167 -9.65 -4.47 -10.31
CA ARG A 167 -10.90 -5.07 -10.79
C ARG A 167 -10.68 -6.28 -11.69
N PHE A 168 -9.50 -6.39 -12.26
CA PHE A 168 -9.10 -7.44 -13.20
C PHE A 168 -7.98 -8.30 -12.59
N GLU A 169 -7.75 -9.46 -13.17
CA GLU A 169 -6.66 -10.34 -12.78
C GLU A 169 -5.34 -9.95 -13.51
N PRO A 170 -4.18 -10.09 -12.86
CA PRO A 170 -2.90 -9.82 -13.50
C PRO A 170 -2.69 -10.73 -14.73
N GLY A 171 -2.43 -10.12 -15.88
CA GLY A 171 -2.27 -10.84 -17.15
C GLY A 171 -3.60 -11.22 -17.82
N GLU A 172 -4.71 -10.61 -17.40
CA GLU A 172 -6.02 -10.79 -18.03
C GLU A 172 -6.04 -10.14 -19.43
N LEU A 173 -6.59 -10.88 -20.40
CA LEU A 173 -6.78 -10.38 -21.75
C LEU A 173 -7.95 -9.39 -21.80
N ASP A 174 -7.79 -8.33 -22.57
CA ASP A 174 -8.89 -7.45 -22.94
C ASP A 174 -9.76 -8.12 -24.02
N GLN A 175 -10.96 -8.55 -23.63
CA GLN A 175 -11.96 -9.17 -24.47
C GLN A 175 -13.24 -8.34 -24.54
N GLY A 176 -13.18 -7.08 -24.16
CA GLY A 176 -14.35 -6.21 -24.06
C GLY A 176 -15.22 -6.42 -22.80
N GLN A 177 -14.80 -7.28 -21.87
CA GLN A 177 -15.53 -7.59 -20.64
C GLN A 177 -15.69 -6.39 -19.70
N TYR A 178 -14.94 -5.32 -19.92
CA TYR A 178 -14.98 -4.09 -19.15
C TYR A 178 -15.39 -2.85 -19.98
N ASP A 179 -15.95 -3.03 -21.18
CA ASP A 179 -16.25 -1.94 -22.11
C ASP A 179 -17.53 -1.13 -21.77
N ALA A 180 -18.00 -1.20 -20.57
CA ALA A 180 -19.04 -0.32 -20.04
C ALA A 180 -18.45 0.69 -19.06
N ASP A 181 -18.86 1.95 -19.16
CA ASP A 181 -18.54 2.96 -18.16
C ASP A 181 -18.99 2.48 -16.80
N ARG A 182 -18.08 2.42 -15.86
CA ARG A 182 -18.38 1.91 -14.53
C ARG A 182 -17.75 2.75 -13.46
N GLU A 183 -18.53 2.94 -12.42
CA GLU A 183 -18.05 3.53 -11.20
C GLU A 183 -17.03 2.61 -10.52
N VAL A 184 -15.89 3.19 -10.14
CA VAL A 184 -14.79 2.52 -9.46
C VAL A 184 -14.42 3.29 -8.20
N PHE A 185 -13.73 2.68 -7.25
CA PHE A 185 -13.26 3.45 -6.09
C PHE A 185 -12.13 4.40 -6.46
N ALA A 186 -11.16 3.94 -7.21
CA ALA A 186 -10.08 4.74 -7.74
C ALA A 186 -9.71 4.27 -9.15
N THR A 187 -9.28 5.21 -9.97
CA THR A 187 -8.81 4.96 -11.34
C THR A 187 -7.28 4.97 -11.38
N SER A 188 -6.73 4.71 -12.59
CA SER A 188 -5.30 4.64 -12.82
C SER A 188 -4.55 5.89 -12.36
N GLU A 189 -3.38 5.70 -11.78
CA GLU A 189 -2.45 6.79 -11.48
C GLU A 189 -1.76 7.31 -12.77
N SER A 190 -1.77 6.51 -13.84
CA SER A 190 -1.06 6.82 -15.09
C SER A 190 -1.74 7.93 -15.88
N ALA A 191 -3.09 8.02 -15.85
CA ALA A 191 -3.86 9.12 -16.40
C ALA A 191 -5.15 9.33 -15.59
N LEU A 192 -5.49 10.59 -15.32
CA LEU A 192 -6.56 10.95 -14.42
C LEU A 192 -7.13 12.32 -14.83
N LEU A 193 -8.34 12.34 -15.38
CA LEU A 193 -9.10 13.56 -15.65
C LEU A 193 -9.89 13.92 -14.40
N VAL A 194 -9.72 15.14 -13.90
CA VAL A 194 -10.36 15.63 -12.66
C VAL A 194 -11.01 16.98 -12.94
N ARG A 195 -12.22 17.21 -12.46
CA ARG A 195 -12.83 18.53 -12.48
C ARG A 195 -11.98 19.52 -11.70
N SER A 196 -11.74 20.70 -12.27
CA SER A 196 -10.86 21.71 -11.67
C SER A 196 -11.38 22.22 -10.32
N ASP A 197 -12.69 22.50 -10.23
CA ASP A 197 -13.34 22.92 -8.99
C ASP A 197 -13.23 21.88 -7.87
N LEU A 198 -13.41 20.60 -8.21
CA LEU A 198 -13.24 19.49 -7.27
C LEU A 198 -11.79 19.36 -6.82
N PHE A 199 -10.83 19.44 -7.75
CA PHE A 199 -9.41 19.31 -7.44
C PHE A 199 -8.94 20.37 -6.44
N GLU A 200 -9.38 21.62 -6.63
CA GLU A 200 -9.09 22.71 -5.71
C GLU A 200 -9.80 22.53 -4.36
N ALA A 201 -11.10 22.17 -4.38
CA ALA A 201 -11.89 21.98 -3.16
C ALA A 201 -11.32 20.90 -2.24
N ILE A 202 -10.82 19.78 -2.80
CA ILE A 202 -10.20 18.71 -2.02
C ILE A 202 -8.70 18.95 -1.76
N GLY A 203 -8.14 20.08 -2.21
CA GLY A 203 -6.78 20.52 -1.97
C GLY A 203 -5.71 19.74 -2.75
N GLY A 204 -6.00 19.24 -3.95
CA GLY A 204 -5.08 18.55 -4.83
C GLY A 204 -4.53 17.22 -4.27
N PHE A 205 -3.41 16.75 -4.80
CA PHE A 205 -2.72 15.55 -4.28
C PHE A 205 -2.10 15.80 -2.90
N ASP A 206 -1.97 14.72 -2.11
CA ASP A 206 -1.22 14.79 -0.85
C ASP A 206 0.29 14.76 -1.13
N PRO A 207 1.04 15.84 -0.83
CA PRO A 207 2.47 15.92 -1.13
C PRO A 207 3.32 14.93 -0.34
N GLU A 208 2.79 14.35 0.73
CA GLU A 208 3.49 13.32 1.50
C GLU A 208 3.36 11.92 0.84
N ILE A 209 2.40 11.72 -0.05
CA ILE A 209 2.23 10.51 -0.87
C ILE A 209 3.00 10.72 -2.18
N ARG A 210 4.32 10.56 -2.13
CA ARG A 210 5.20 10.90 -3.25
C ARG A 210 5.06 10.01 -4.47
N PHE A 211 4.91 8.69 -4.25
CA PHE A 211 4.84 7.65 -5.28
C PHE A 211 3.90 6.55 -4.80
N LEU A 212 3.16 5.96 -5.70
CA LEU A 212 2.16 4.94 -5.42
C LEU A 212 1.01 5.47 -4.54
N ASP A 213 -0.18 5.01 -4.81
CA ASP A 213 -1.39 5.30 -4.04
C ASP A 213 -1.83 6.80 -4.03
N GLY A 214 -1.19 7.69 -4.83
CA GLY A 214 -1.57 9.11 -4.90
C GLY A 214 -2.95 9.31 -5.51
N SER A 215 -3.27 8.63 -6.61
CA SER A 215 -4.60 8.62 -7.20
C SER A 215 -5.65 8.00 -6.27
N LEU A 216 -5.27 6.94 -5.53
CA LEU A 216 -6.16 6.30 -4.56
C LEU A 216 -6.59 7.27 -3.46
N ASP A 217 -5.65 8.03 -2.90
CA ASP A 217 -5.92 9.05 -1.89
C ASP A 217 -6.80 10.18 -2.45
N LEU A 218 -6.47 10.68 -3.65
CA LEU A 218 -7.25 11.73 -4.32
C LEU A 218 -8.68 11.28 -4.60
N CYS A 219 -8.85 10.09 -5.17
CA CYS A 219 -10.17 9.50 -5.45
C CYS A 219 -10.96 9.26 -4.16
N TRP A 220 -10.31 8.86 -3.07
CA TRP A 220 -10.97 8.70 -1.79
C TRP A 220 -11.53 10.03 -1.28
N ARG A 221 -10.72 11.10 -1.32
CA ARG A 221 -11.19 12.44 -0.91
C ARG A 221 -12.26 12.99 -1.84
N ALA A 222 -12.16 12.77 -3.15
CA ALA A 222 -13.20 13.13 -4.10
C ALA A 222 -14.54 12.45 -3.78
N ARG A 223 -14.50 11.16 -3.39
CA ARG A 223 -15.70 10.43 -2.97
C ARG A 223 -16.27 10.92 -1.65
N LEU A 224 -15.42 11.26 -0.70
CA LEU A 224 -15.87 11.95 0.53
C LEU A 224 -16.53 13.27 0.20
N ALA A 225 -16.11 13.95 -0.89
CA ALA A 225 -16.73 15.14 -1.47
C ALA A 225 -18.06 14.86 -2.19
N GLY A 226 -18.50 13.61 -2.24
CA GLY A 226 -19.73 13.23 -2.97
C GLY A 226 -19.54 13.10 -4.49
N ALA A 227 -18.31 13.19 -5.00
CA ALA A 227 -18.03 13.05 -6.41
C ALA A 227 -17.94 11.57 -6.82
N SER A 228 -18.46 11.23 -8.01
CA SER A 228 -18.28 9.92 -8.61
C SER A 228 -16.93 9.80 -9.31
N VAL A 229 -16.38 8.59 -9.29
CA VAL A 229 -15.12 8.23 -9.97
C VAL A 229 -15.42 7.12 -10.96
N LEU A 230 -15.14 7.33 -12.25
CA LEU A 230 -15.45 6.40 -13.32
C LEU A 230 -14.19 5.96 -14.08
N THR A 231 -14.32 4.82 -14.73
CA THR A 231 -13.40 4.41 -15.80
C THR A 231 -14.14 4.49 -17.12
N ALA A 232 -13.57 5.21 -18.09
CA ALA A 232 -14.07 5.31 -19.47
C ALA A 232 -13.33 4.29 -20.35
N PRO A 233 -13.90 3.13 -20.68
CA PRO A 233 -13.21 2.09 -21.43
C PRO A 233 -12.91 2.48 -22.88
N THR A 234 -13.68 3.44 -23.43
CA THR A 234 -13.49 3.99 -24.77
C THR A 234 -12.30 4.94 -24.86
N ALA A 235 -11.82 5.47 -23.72
CA ALA A 235 -10.59 6.20 -23.62
C ALA A 235 -9.46 5.21 -23.34
N VAL A 236 -8.57 5.00 -24.30
CA VAL A 236 -7.52 3.99 -24.21
C VAL A 236 -6.16 4.64 -24.10
N GLY A 237 -5.33 4.10 -23.20
CA GLY A 237 -3.92 4.44 -23.08
C GLY A 237 -3.05 3.18 -23.07
N ARG A 238 -1.80 3.28 -23.51
CA ARG A 238 -0.81 2.20 -23.53
C ARG A 238 0.40 2.58 -22.71
N SER A 239 0.78 1.74 -21.76
CA SER A 239 1.95 1.95 -20.90
C SER A 239 3.22 1.54 -21.63
N VAL A 240 4.08 2.50 -22.00
CA VAL A 240 5.26 2.25 -22.85
C VAL A 240 6.57 2.16 -22.08
N GLY A 241 6.69 2.79 -20.90
CA GLY A 241 7.92 2.83 -20.11
C GLY A 241 8.31 1.53 -19.41
N GLY A 242 7.44 0.54 -19.45
CA GLY A 242 7.59 -0.77 -18.81
C GLY A 242 7.67 -0.71 -17.29
N ARG A 243 7.02 -1.64 -16.62
CA ARG A 243 6.99 -1.78 -15.14
C ARG A 243 8.37 -1.81 -14.48
N ARG A 244 9.45 -2.08 -15.25
CA ARG A 244 10.82 -2.17 -14.75
C ARG A 244 11.43 -0.82 -14.39
N THR A 245 11.08 0.26 -15.09
CA THR A 245 11.66 1.60 -14.90
C THR A 245 11.12 2.26 -13.64
N ARG A 246 9.82 2.18 -13.39
CA ARG A 246 9.18 2.67 -12.16
C ARG A 246 9.61 1.87 -10.92
N ARG A 247 9.79 0.55 -11.03
CA ARG A 247 10.17 -0.34 -9.91
C ARG A 247 11.58 -0.12 -9.39
N ARG A 248 12.50 0.40 -10.18
CA ARG A 248 13.88 0.63 -9.71
C ARG A 248 13.97 1.73 -8.65
N ARG A 249 13.06 2.70 -8.64
CA ARG A 249 13.10 3.88 -7.76
C ARG A 249 12.15 3.82 -6.57
N THR A 250 11.10 3.02 -6.64
CA THR A 250 10.10 2.90 -5.57
C THR A 250 10.16 1.53 -4.92
N ASP A 251 10.28 1.49 -3.59
CA ASP A 251 10.14 0.26 -2.81
C ASP A 251 8.69 0.16 -2.27
N PRO A 252 7.80 -0.61 -2.94
CA PRO A 252 6.40 -0.72 -2.51
C PRO A 252 6.25 -1.31 -1.11
N GLN A 253 7.20 -2.17 -0.68
CA GLN A 253 7.19 -2.75 0.66
C GLN A 253 7.40 -1.71 1.75
N ARG A 254 8.10 -0.63 1.43
CA ARG A 254 8.34 0.49 2.35
C ARG A 254 7.26 1.57 2.25
N LEU A 255 6.80 1.90 1.03
CA LEU A 255 5.91 3.04 0.80
C LEU A 255 4.44 2.70 1.12
N ARG A 256 3.92 1.57 0.63
CA ARG A 256 2.51 1.21 0.84
C ARG A 256 2.06 1.15 2.31
N PRO A 257 2.81 0.57 3.26
CA PRO A 257 2.41 0.62 4.66
C PRO A 257 2.31 2.04 5.23
N ARG A 258 3.19 2.97 4.78
CA ARG A 258 3.18 4.38 5.19
C ARG A 258 1.96 5.11 4.66
N HIS A 259 1.71 4.97 3.36
CA HIS A 259 0.59 5.63 2.68
C HIS A 259 -0.75 5.10 3.18
N LYS A 260 -0.85 3.78 3.35
CA LYS A 260 -2.02 3.13 3.90
C LYS A 260 -2.39 3.67 5.29
N LEU A 261 -1.43 3.72 6.21
CA LEU A 261 -1.65 4.29 7.54
C LEU A 261 -2.01 5.78 7.45
N ARG A 262 -1.36 6.55 6.56
CA ARG A 262 -1.67 7.96 6.34
C ARG A 262 -3.10 8.16 5.82
N MET A 263 -3.50 7.44 4.78
CA MET A 263 -4.86 7.50 4.23
C MET A 263 -5.91 7.12 5.28
N THR A 264 -5.64 6.11 6.11
CA THR A 264 -6.50 5.75 7.24
C THR A 264 -6.63 6.89 8.25
N LEU A 265 -5.53 7.57 8.58
CA LEU A 265 -5.52 8.69 9.53
C LEU A 265 -6.22 9.93 8.98
N VAL A 266 -6.14 10.19 7.67
CA VAL A 266 -6.71 11.37 7.00
C VAL A 266 -8.17 11.13 6.61
N ASN A 267 -8.47 10.03 5.92
CA ASN A 267 -9.72 9.85 5.19
C ASN A 267 -10.78 9.04 5.96
N GLN A 268 -10.41 8.29 7.01
CA GLN A 268 -11.37 7.56 7.84
C GLN A 268 -12.11 8.50 8.80
N ASP A 269 -13.40 8.26 8.99
CA ASP A 269 -14.18 8.98 9.99
C ASP A 269 -13.68 8.72 11.43
N PRO A 270 -14.02 9.59 12.41
CA PRO A 270 -13.50 9.48 13.78
C PRO A 270 -13.81 8.14 14.46
N VAL A 271 -15.01 7.59 14.22
CA VAL A 271 -15.47 6.35 14.86
C VAL A 271 -14.72 5.13 14.34
N HIS A 272 -14.64 4.99 13.01
CA HIS A 272 -14.00 3.85 12.37
C HIS A 272 -12.46 3.97 12.35
N ARG A 273 -11.91 5.17 12.45
CA ARG A 273 -10.47 5.39 12.47
C ARG A 273 -9.78 4.71 13.65
N GLY A 274 -10.36 4.80 14.86
CA GLY A 274 -9.81 4.15 16.04
C GLY A 274 -9.69 2.63 15.86
N THR A 275 -10.76 2.00 15.38
CA THR A 275 -10.77 0.56 15.09
C THR A 275 -9.83 0.18 13.95
N ALA A 276 -9.79 0.97 12.86
CA ALA A 276 -8.91 0.72 11.73
C ALA A 276 -7.42 0.85 12.11
N VAL A 277 -7.06 1.83 12.94
CA VAL A 277 -5.69 2.00 13.46
C VAL A 277 -5.32 0.83 14.38
N ALA A 278 -6.21 0.40 15.28
CA ALA A 278 -5.97 -0.75 16.15
C ALA A 278 -5.77 -2.06 15.34
N GLU A 279 -6.60 -2.28 14.31
CA GLU A 279 -6.46 -3.42 13.41
C GLU A 279 -5.16 -3.36 12.60
N LEU A 280 -4.75 -2.17 12.12
CA LEU A 280 -3.47 -2.00 11.43
C LEU A 280 -2.28 -2.23 12.37
N MET A 281 -2.39 -1.86 13.64
CA MET A 281 -1.39 -2.18 14.65
C MET A 281 -1.27 -3.69 14.86
N LEU A 282 -2.38 -4.38 15.03
CA LEU A 282 -2.42 -5.84 15.13
C LEU A 282 -1.85 -6.49 13.87
N ALA A 283 -2.24 -6.04 12.67
CA ALA A 283 -1.70 -6.52 11.42
C ALA A 283 -0.19 -6.27 11.30
N THR A 284 0.31 -5.15 11.85
CA THR A 284 1.75 -4.86 11.90
C THR A 284 2.48 -5.86 12.81
N LEU A 285 1.97 -6.12 14.02
CA LEU A 285 2.57 -7.10 14.95
C LEU A 285 2.61 -8.51 14.34
N LEU A 286 1.50 -8.95 13.77
CA LEU A 286 1.43 -10.25 13.10
C LEU A 286 2.29 -10.29 11.83
N GLY A 287 2.38 -9.18 11.10
CA GLY A 287 3.25 -9.04 9.92
C GLY A 287 4.73 -9.08 10.29
N VAL A 288 5.11 -8.51 11.43
CA VAL A 288 6.48 -8.63 11.97
C VAL A 288 6.78 -10.07 12.36
N ALA A 289 5.88 -10.72 13.11
CA ALA A 289 6.03 -12.13 13.48
C ALA A 289 6.15 -13.03 12.23
N TYR A 290 5.24 -12.86 11.27
CA TYR A 290 5.31 -13.56 9.98
C TYR A 290 6.62 -13.27 9.23
N GLY A 291 7.04 -12.02 9.17
CA GLY A 291 8.27 -11.61 8.51
C GLY A 291 9.52 -12.20 9.15
N LEU A 292 9.54 -12.34 10.49
CA LEU A 292 10.60 -13.04 11.23
C LEU A 292 10.62 -14.52 10.87
N LEU A 293 9.47 -15.19 10.89
CA LEU A 293 9.35 -16.62 10.56
C LEU A 293 9.81 -16.92 9.13
N VAL A 294 9.41 -16.07 8.17
CA VAL A 294 9.74 -16.25 6.74
C VAL A 294 11.06 -15.57 6.36
N GLY A 295 11.63 -14.74 7.25
CA GLY A 295 12.87 -13.98 7.03
C GLY A 295 12.74 -12.84 6.03
N ARG A 296 11.58 -12.16 5.99
CA ARG A 296 11.32 -11.00 5.12
C ARG A 296 11.66 -9.70 5.83
N PHE A 297 12.92 -9.46 6.15
CA PHE A 297 13.35 -8.27 6.90
C PHE A 297 13.01 -6.93 6.24
N ARG A 298 12.99 -6.87 4.89
CA ARG A 298 12.56 -5.66 4.18
C ARG A 298 11.09 -5.33 4.46
N HIS A 299 10.23 -6.35 4.50
CA HIS A 299 8.82 -6.19 4.86
C HIS A 299 8.65 -5.70 6.30
N ILE A 300 9.38 -6.31 7.26
CA ILE A 300 9.37 -5.89 8.67
C ILE A 300 9.76 -4.40 8.80
N ARG A 301 10.88 -4.01 8.17
CA ARG A 301 11.33 -2.61 8.18
C ARG A 301 10.29 -1.67 7.59
N GLY A 302 9.59 -2.08 6.54
CA GLY A 302 8.50 -1.30 5.93
C GLY A 302 7.34 -1.08 6.90
N LEU A 303 6.86 -2.15 7.53
CA LEU A 303 5.76 -2.11 8.50
C LEU A 303 6.10 -1.25 9.72
N VAL A 304 7.25 -1.53 10.36
CA VAL A 304 7.66 -0.80 11.58
C VAL A 304 7.94 0.67 11.28
N ALA A 305 8.62 0.97 10.17
CA ALA A 305 8.95 2.35 9.80
C ALA A 305 7.74 3.21 9.40
N ALA A 306 6.59 2.60 9.10
CA ALA A 306 5.36 3.32 8.77
C ALA A 306 4.83 4.14 9.96
N TRP A 307 4.96 3.64 11.19
CA TRP A 307 4.44 4.27 12.40
C TRP A 307 5.18 5.57 12.76
N PRO A 308 6.51 5.58 13.00
CA PRO A 308 7.23 6.81 13.33
C PRO A 308 7.20 7.82 12.17
N TRP A 309 7.13 7.36 10.93
CA TRP A 309 6.99 8.25 9.77
C TRP A 309 5.68 9.04 9.82
N ASN A 310 4.55 8.39 10.12
CA ASN A 310 3.24 9.04 10.26
C ASN A 310 3.14 9.88 11.53
N LEU A 311 3.70 9.42 12.66
CA LEU A 311 3.72 10.19 13.91
C LEU A 311 4.44 11.54 13.73
N ARG A 312 5.59 11.55 13.05
CA ARG A 312 6.31 12.81 12.75
C ARG A 312 5.54 13.75 11.82
N ARG A 313 4.57 13.24 11.06
CA ARG A 313 3.75 13.98 10.10
C ARG A 313 2.31 14.15 10.55
N MET A 314 2.05 13.95 11.84
CA MET A 314 0.69 14.02 12.38
C MET A 314 0.07 15.41 12.24
N ALA A 315 0.86 16.49 12.34
CA ALA A 315 0.39 17.85 12.11
C ALA A 315 -0.11 18.03 10.68
N SER A 316 0.67 17.58 9.67
CA SER A 316 0.25 17.58 8.26
C SER A 316 -0.99 16.72 8.01
N ALA A 317 -1.09 15.55 8.66
CA ALA A 317 -2.27 14.70 8.54
C ALA A 317 -3.54 15.36 9.13
N ARG A 318 -3.40 16.04 10.28
CA ARG A 318 -4.51 16.79 10.91
C ARG A 318 -4.97 17.97 10.06
N SER A 319 -4.02 18.76 9.53
CA SER A 319 -4.34 19.89 8.63
C SER A 319 -5.09 19.39 7.39
N ARG A 320 -4.58 18.32 6.75
CA ARG A 320 -5.22 17.73 5.57
C ARG A 320 -6.62 17.20 5.88
N ARG A 321 -6.78 16.56 7.05
CA ARG A 321 -8.08 16.09 7.52
C ARG A 321 -9.08 17.23 7.72
N ALA A 322 -8.65 18.36 8.31
CA ALA A 322 -9.52 19.52 8.51
C ALA A 322 -10.11 20.04 7.18
N THR A 323 -9.35 19.95 6.09
CA THR A 323 -9.84 20.24 4.74
C THR A 323 -10.92 19.26 4.29
N VAL A 324 -10.77 17.98 4.62
CA VAL A 324 -11.75 16.93 4.28
C VAL A 324 -13.01 17.04 5.15
N ASP A 325 -12.86 17.24 6.46
CA ASP A 325 -13.98 17.28 7.42
C ASP A 325 -14.90 18.51 7.21
N HIS A 326 -14.39 19.63 6.67
CA HIS A 326 -15.17 20.84 6.45
C HIS A 326 -16.18 20.75 5.29
N HIS A 327 -16.00 19.80 4.39
CA HIS A 327 -16.79 19.74 3.16
C HIS A 327 -17.79 18.59 3.10
N PHE A 328 -17.70 17.54 3.94
CA PHE A 328 -18.30 16.26 3.58
C PHE A 328 -18.93 15.45 4.70
N GLY A 329 -20.23 15.24 4.59
CA GLY A 329 -21.00 14.22 5.32
C GLY A 329 -20.77 12.82 4.72
N GLY A 330 -19.78 12.14 5.21
CA GLY A 330 -19.05 11.05 4.59
C GLY A 330 -19.65 9.65 4.56
N ASP A 331 -20.93 9.44 4.27
CA ASP A 331 -21.48 8.05 4.23
C ASP A 331 -21.23 7.31 2.91
N GLN A 332 -20.99 8.01 1.81
CA GLN A 332 -20.85 7.38 0.49
C GLN A 332 -19.52 6.63 0.28
N ALA A 333 -18.44 7.06 0.92
CA ALA A 333 -17.16 6.34 0.78
C ALA A 333 -17.17 4.92 1.35
N ARG A 334 -18.11 4.62 2.26
CA ARG A 334 -18.29 3.31 2.88
C ARG A 334 -18.83 2.27 1.90
N LEU A 335 -19.57 2.70 0.87
CA LEU A 335 -20.23 1.80 -0.09
C LEU A 335 -19.24 1.05 -0.98
N TYR A 336 -18.03 1.55 -1.13
CA TYR A 336 -17.06 1.01 -2.09
C TYR A 336 -15.89 0.24 -1.47
N VAL A 337 -15.85 0.16 -0.15
CA VAL A 337 -14.97 -0.77 0.55
C VAL A 337 -15.54 -2.17 0.30
N ARG A 338 -14.85 -2.97 -0.48
CA ARG A 338 -15.27 -4.35 -0.76
C ARG A 338 -15.28 -5.15 0.53
N HIS A 339 -16.47 -5.34 1.11
CA HIS A 339 -16.67 -6.09 2.35
C HIS A 339 -16.54 -7.61 2.18
N ASP A 340 -16.55 -8.09 0.93
CA ASP A 340 -16.74 -9.52 0.64
C ASP A 340 -15.62 -10.44 1.10
N VAL A 341 -14.43 -9.91 1.46
CA VAL A 341 -13.30 -10.77 1.80
C VAL A 341 -12.44 -10.22 2.94
N PRO A 342 -12.97 -10.08 4.18
CA PRO A 342 -12.21 -9.57 5.33
C PRO A 342 -10.92 -10.37 5.57
N HIS A 343 -10.97 -11.70 5.44
CA HIS A 343 -9.80 -12.57 5.62
C HIS A 343 -8.68 -12.32 4.59
N ARG A 344 -9.03 -12.03 3.33
CA ARG A 344 -8.03 -11.76 2.28
C ARG A 344 -7.33 -10.42 2.49
N SER A 345 -8.07 -9.41 2.94
CA SER A 345 -7.55 -8.09 3.24
C SER A 345 -6.61 -8.12 4.44
N PHE A 346 -7.01 -8.80 5.51
CA PHE A 346 -6.18 -8.98 6.69
C PHE A 346 -4.91 -9.79 6.39
N HIS A 347 -5.06 -10.92 5.68
CA HIS A 347 -3.92 -11.72 5.24
C HIS A 347 -2.95 -10.92 4.38
N ARG A 348 -3.45 -10.07 3.45
CA ARG A 348 -2.62 -9.16 2.66
C ARG A 348 -1.89 -8.12 3.53
N ALA A 349 -2.57 -7.58 4.54
CA ALA A 349 -1.97 -6.63 5.46
C ALA A 349 -0.81 -7.26 6.26
N VAL A 350 -0.97 -8.50 6.71
CA VAL A 350 0.04 -9.26 7.47
C VAL A 350 1.20 -9.72 6.58
N THR A 351 0.90 -10.29 5.42
CA THR A 351 1.93 -10.93 4.57
C THR A 351 2.62 -9.98 3.60
N GLY A 352 2.15 -8.73 3.50
CA GLY A 352 2.67 -7.72 2.58
C GLY A 352 2.24 -7.90 1.15
N GLY A 353 1.13 -8.58 0.90
CA GLY A 353 0.48 -8.88 -0.37
C GLY A 353 1.42 -8.92 -1.56
N ALA A 354 1.53 -10.03 -2.25
CA ALA A 354 2.28 -10.05 -3.50
C ALA A 354 1.74 -8.93 -4.40
N SER A 355 2.59 -7.93 -4.66
CA SER A 355 2.31 -6.90 -5.64
C SER A 355 1.90 -7.57 -6.94
N VAL A 356 0.81 -7.10 -7.51
CA VAL A 356 0.46 -7.36 -8.90
C VAL A 356 1.71 -7.22 -9.77
N GLY A 357 2.15 -8.32 -10.34
CA GLY A 357 3.21 -8.30 -11.34
C GLY A 357 4.31 -9.33 -11.12
N THR A 358 4.02 -10.56 -11.35
CA THR A 358 4.81 -11.56 -12.09
C THR A 358 3.96 -12.80 -12.23
N GLY A 359 3.61 -13.16 -13.49
CA GLY A 359 3.27 -14.48 -13.96
C GLY A 359 2.21 -15.27 -13.20
N SER A 360 1.08 -15.48 -13.85
CA SER A 360 0.27 -16.69 -13.77
C SER A 360 0.31 -17.47 -12.46
N GLU A 361 -0.46 -17.06 -11.46
CA GLU A 361 -0.93 -18.00 -10.44
C GLU A 361 -2.34 -17.57 -9.99
N ALA A 362 -3.29 -18.47 -10.23
CA ALA A 362 -4.71 -18.33 -9.91
C ALA A 362 -4.95 -18.02 -8.41
N PRO A 363 -5.92 -17.16 -8.06
CA PRO A 363 -6.11 -16.68 -6.71
C PRO A 363 -6.93 -17.64 -5.86
N GLY A 364 -6.49 -17.84 -4.64
CA GLY A 364 -7.33 -18.26 -3.51
C GLY A 364 -7.34 -19.74 -3.19
N ARG A 365 -7.62 -20.67 -4.09
CA ARG A 365 -7.59 -22.12 -3.80
C ARG A 365 -6.17 -22.67 -3.73
N LEU A 366 -5.27 -22.17 -4.57
CA LEU A 366 -3.86 -22.56 -4.58
C LEU A 366 -3.11 -22.15 -3.30
N ARG A 367 -3.44 -21.02 -2.67
CA ARG A 367 -2.71 -20.53 -1.49
C ARG A 367 -3.07 -21.25 -0.20
N LEU A 368 -4.32 -21.65 -0.04
CA LEU A 368 -4.72 -22.49 1.10
C LEU A 368 -4.11 -23.89 0.94
N HIS A 369 -4.12 -24.42 -0.27
CA HIS A 369 -3.43 -25.67 -0.59
C HIS A 369 -1.91 -25.55 -0.42
N GLN A 370 -1.30 -24.45 -0.82
CA GLN A 370 0.13 -24.18 -0.59
C GLN A 370 0.46 -24.00 0.88
N PHE A 371 -0.40 -23.35 1.66
CA PHE A 371 -0.25 -23.27 3.12
C PHE A 371 -0.35 -24.65 3.75
N TRP A 372 -1.38 -25.41 3.41
CA TRP A 372 -1.54 -26.78 3.91
C TRP A 372 -0.47 -27.72 3.35
N SER A 373 -0.04 -27.58 2.11
CA SER A 373 1.05 -28.37 1.54
C SER A 373 2.41 -27.99 2.15
N ALA A 374 2.62 -26.73 2.51
CA ALA A 374 3.81 -26.31 3.27
C ALA A 374 3.77 -26.80 4.72
N LEU A 375 2.59 -26.75 5.36
CA LEU A 375 2.39 -27.23 6.73
C LEU A 375 2.38 -28.76 6.83
N LEU A 376 1.79 -29.44 5.86
CA LEU A 376 1.76 -30.90 5.72
C LEU A 376 2.94 -31.46 4.91
N GLY A 377 3.76 -30.56 4.35
CA GLY A 377 5.02 -30.95 3.73
C GLY A 377 6.04 -31.43 4.77
N PRO A 378 7.12 -32.14 4.34
CA PRO A 378 8.10 -32.71 5.25
C PRO A 378 8.67 -31.74 6.27
N GLY A 379 8.81 -30.46 5.89
CA GLY A 379 9.31 -29.42 6.78
C GLY A 379 8.29 -28.91 7.78
N GLY A 380 7.05 -28.75 7.35
CA GLY A 380 5.95 -28.35 8.24
C GLY A 380 5.65 -29.45 9.27
N ILE A 381 5.63 -30.71 8.85
CA ILE A 381 5.48 -31.86 9.76
C ILE A 381 6.64 -31.90 10.77
N ALA A 382 7.88 -31.71 10.34
CA ALA A 382 9.02 -31.64 11.23
C ALA A 382 8.90 -30.51 12.27
N LEU A 383 8.45 -29.33 11.86
CA LEU A 383 8.21 -28.20 12.76
C LEU A 383 7.03 -28.44 13.70
N LEU A 384 5.95 -29.07 13.22
CA LEU A 384 4.79 -29.43 14.05
C LEU A 384 5.14 -30.49 15.09
N VAL A 385 5.83 -31.54 14.67
CA VAL A 385 6.30 -32.61 15.57
C VAL A 385 7.32 -32.07 16.58
N GLY A 386 8.31 -31.30 16.12
CA GLY A 386 9.29 -30.66 17.00
C GLY A 386 8.63 -29.69 17.96
N GLY A 387 7.68 -28.88 17.49
CA GLY A 387 6.90 -27.95 18.30
C GLY A 387 6.01 -28.66 19.33
N ALA A 388 5.37 -29.77 18.95
CA ALA A 388 4.56 -30.58 19.85
C ALA A 388 5.41 -31.26 20.96
N VAL A 389 6.54 -31.82 20.57
CA VAL A 389 7.48 -32.43 21.52
C VAL A 389 8.04 -31.39 22.49
N LEU A 390 8.48 -30.24 21.98
CA LEU A 390 8.95 -29.14 22.81
C LEU A 390 7.83 -28.58 23.71
N GLY A 391 6.65 -28.35 23.15
CA GLY A 391 5.49 -27.81 23.91
C GLY A 391 5.06 -28.77 25.02
N PHE A 392 4.94 -30.04 24.71
CA PHE A 392 4.59 -31.05 25.71
C PHE A 392 5.72 -31.25 26.76
N GLY A 393 6.96 -31.31 26.32
CA GLY A 393 8.13 -31.43 27.20
C GLY A 393 8.31 -30.20 28.09
N SER A 394 7.98 -29.03 27.58
CA SER A 394 8.12 -27.72 28.29
C SER A 394 6.85 -27.24 28.99
N ARG A 395 5.78 -28.03 29.02
CA ARG A 395 4.48 -27.59 29.59
C ARG A 395 4.58 -27.04 31.01
N HIS A 396 5.47 -27.59 31.83
CA HIS A 396 5.69 -27.11 33.19
C HIS A 396 6.41 -25.76 33.24
N LEU A 397 7.27 -25.47 32.27
CA LEU A 397 7.95 -24.18 32.16
C LEU A 397 6.96 -23.08 31.77
N LEU A 398 5.96 -23.40 30.95
CA LEU A 398 4.91 -22.45 30.54
C LEU A 398 3.90 -22.18 31.65
N THR A 399 3.60 -23.20 32.48
CA THR A 399 2.56 -23.09 33.53
C THR A 399 3.11 -22.66 34.89
N ARG A 400 4.35 -23.02 35.22
CA ARG A 400 4.97 -22.77 36.53
C ARG A 400 6.17 -21.81 36.48
N GLY A 401 6.52 -21.31 35.29
CA GLY A 401 7.70 -20.47 35.06
C GLY A 401 9.01 -21.27 35.05
N LEU A 402 10.11 -20.55 34.93
CA LEU A 402 11.44 -21.15 34.93
C LEU A 402 11.77 -21.63 36.35
N PRO A 403 12.22 -22.88 36.52
CA PRO A 403 12.62 -23.39 37.82
C PRO A 403 13.85 -22.61 38.32
N ALA A 404 13.91 -22.35 39.61
CA ALA A 404 15.06 -21.76 40.28
C ALA A 404 16.23 -22.73 40.38
N ILE A 405 16.78 -23.17 39.23
CA ILE A 405 17.87 -24.11 39.09
C ILE A 405 19.11 -23.43 38.50
N GLY A 406 20.28 -23.72 39.01
CA GLY A 406 21.53 -23.20 38.50
C GLY A 406 21.59 -21.69 38.49
N ARG A 407 21.91 -21.07 37.34
CA ARG A 407 21.99 -19.62 37.19
C ARG A 407 20.65 -18.93 37.10
N PHE A 408 19.53 -19.66 37.01
CA PHE A 408 18.18 -19.07 37.07
C PHE A 408 17.74 -18.75 38.51
N GLN A 409 18.45 -19.23 39.53
CA GLN A 409 18.09 -19.02 40.94
C GLN A 409 17.99 -17.56 41.40
N ALA A 410 18.66 -16.68 40.71
CA ALA A 410 18.79 -15.28 41.12
C ALA A 410 18.12 -14.29 40.16
N ILE A 411 17.13 -14.74 39.37
CA ILE A 411 16.46 -13.86 38.42
C ILE A 411 15.14 -13.37 39.03
N PRO A 412 14.95 -12.05 39.18
CA PRO A 412 13.67 -11.49 39.63
C PRO A 412 12.52 -11.89 38.71
N SER A 413 11.37 -12.22 39.28
CA SER A 413 10.15 -12.57 38.52
C SER A 413 9.41 -11.36 37.97
N GLU A 414 9.57 -10.20 38.62
CA GLU A 414 8.89 -8.98 38.23
C GLU A 414 9.69 -8.23 37.15
N PRO A 415 9.03 -7.72 36.09
CA PRO A 415 9.70 -7.01 35.01
C PRO A 415 10.46 -5.75 35.46
N PHE A 416 9.91 -5.04 36.42
CA PHE A 416 10.53 -3.84 36.96
C PHE A 416 11.83 -4.18 37.71
N ASP A 417 11.81 -5.20 38.53
CA ASP A 417 12.98 -5.66 39.29
C ASP A 417 14.09 -6.22 38.39
N LEU A 418 13.74 -6.82 37.23
CA LEU A 418 14.70 -7.22 36.20
C LEU A 418 15.46 -6.02 35.62
N ALA A 419 14.73 -4.96 35.26
CA ALA A 419 15.33 -3.73 34.73
C ALA A 419 16.15 -2.99 35.80
N LEU A 420 15.63 -2.90 37.02
CA LEU A 420 16.27 -2.26 38.17
C LEU A 420 17.54 -3.01 38.58
N SER A 421 17.52 -4.35 38.63
CA SER A 421 18.66 -5.16 38.99
C SER A 421 19.81 -5.03 37.99
N TRP A 422 19.50 -4.83 36.70
CA TRP A 422 20.52 -4.50 35.70
C TRP A 422 21.13 -3.13 35.92
N TRP A 423 20.27 -2.13 36.20
CA TRP A 423 20.69 -0.74 36.38
C TRP A 423 21.54 -0.55 37.64
N THR A 424 21.12 -1.16 38.77
CA THR A 424 21.77 -0.99 40.08
C THR A 424 22.89 -1.99 40.33
N GLY A 425 22.97 -3.07 39.53
CA GLY A 425 23.88 -4.18 39.80
C GLY A 425 23.53 -5.01 41.03
N TRP A 426 22.37 -4.74 41.64
CA TRP A 426 21.90 -5.42 42.88
C TRP A 426 20.72 -6.34 42.59
N ARG A 427 20.81 -7.59 43.04
CA ARG A 427 19.72 -8.57 42.94
C ARG A 427 19.13 -8.79 44.31
N PRO A 428 17.82 -8.54 44.52
CA PRO A 428 17.16 -8.70 45.83
C PRO A 428 16.88 -10.16 46.20
N THR A 429 17.00 -11.11 45.23
CA THR A 429 16.71 -12.53 45.44
C THR A 429 17.79 -13.23 46.26
N GLY A 430 17.39 -14.12 47.22
CA GLY A 430 18.31 -14.95 47.99
C GLY A 430 19.13 -14.21 49.05
N GLY A 431 18.61 -13.10 49.57
CA GLY A 431 19.32 -12.30 50.60
C GLY A 431 20.14 -11.13 50.06
N GLY A 432 20.10 -10.93 48.71
CA GLY A 432 20.78 -9.84 48.02
C GLY A 432 22.22 -10.18 47.59
N ILE A 433 22.50 -10.04 46.31
CA ILE A 433 23.82 -10.29 45.74
C ILE A 433 24.20 -9.11 44.85
N ALA A 434 25.41 -8.56 45.04
CA ALA A 434 25.99 -7.56 44.15
C ALA A 434 26.55 -8.27 42.86
N SER A 435 25.71 -8.41 41.85
CA SER A 435 26.09 -9.00 40.57
C SER A 435 25.16 -8.48 39.47
N PRO A 436 25.67 -7.73 38.47
CA PRO A 436 24.84 -7.20 37.41
C PRO A 436 24.19 -8.33 36.59
N LEU A 437 22.94 -8.11 36.18
CA LEU A 437 22.29 -8.96 35.20
C LEU A 437 22.85 -8.66 33.80
N ASN A 438 22.81 -9.66 32.94
CA ASN A 438 23.18 -9.54 31.54
C ASN A 438 22.20 -8.60 30.79
N GLU A 439 22.65 -7.85 29.80
CA GLU A 439 21.87 -6.84 29.05
C GLU A 439 20.59 -7.44 28.44
N GLY A 440 20.60 -8.73 28.08
CA GLY A 440 19.41 -9.42 27.59
C GLY A 440 18.24 -9.43 28.60
N PHE A 441 18.52 -9.47 29.90
CA PHE A 441 17.49 -9.40 30.94
C PHE A 441 16.92 -7.99 31.09
N ALA A 442 17.73 -6.96 30.89
CA ALA A 442 17.24 -5.59 30.87
C ALA A 442 16.22 -5.38 29.76
N LEU A 443 16.49 -5.89 28.55
CA LEU A 443 15.54 -5.83 27.43
C LEU A 443 14.25 -6.59 27.70
N ILE A 444 14.33 -7.76 28.35
CA ILE A 444 13.16 -8.54 28.77
C ILE A 444 12.38 -7.77 29.85
N GLY A 445 13.06 -7.16 30.81
CA GLY A 445 12.44 -6.32 31.84
C GLY A 445 11.71 -5.11 31.28
N LEU A 446 12.33 -4.40 30.36
CA LEU A 446 11.71 -3.27 29.66
C LEU A 446 10.50 -3.71 28.80
N ALA A 447 10.63 -4.81 28.07
CA ALA A 447 9.53 -5.38 27.30
C ALA A 447 8.37 -5.80 28.22
N GLY A 448 8.67 -6.35 29.39
CA GLY A 448 7.69 -6.78 30.39
C GLY A 448 6.86 -5.64 30.99
N GLN A 449 7.34 -4.39 30.93
CA GLN A 449 6.54 -3.23 31.33
C GLN A 449 5.36 -2.97 30.38
N VAL A 450 5.49 -3.40 29.13
CA VAL A 450 4.46 -3.18 28.10
C VAL A 450 3.48 -4.36 28.03
N PHE A 451 3.91 -5.56 28.43
CA PHE A 451 3.09 -6.77 28.34
C PHE A 451 2.47 -7.15 29.70
N PRO A 452 1.13 -7.32 29.79
CA PRO A 452 0.43 -7.54 31.05
C PRO A 452 0.60 -8.94 31.66
N TRP A 453 1.36 -9.86 31.01
CA TRP A 453 1.44 -11.27 31.40
C TRP A 453 2.55 -11.62 32.41
N GLY A 454 3.21 -10.63 32.98
CA GLY A 454 4.26 -10.85 33.97
C GLY A 454 5.63 -11.26 33.39
N GLY A 455 6.70 -10.89 34.10
CA GLY A 455 8.08 -11.13 33.66
C GLY A 455 8.46 -12.62 33.56
N ALA A 456 7.91 -13.45 34.42
CA ALA A 456 8.19 -14.90 34.45
C ALA A 456 7.71 -15.61 33.17
N VAL A 457 6.49 -15.27 32.69
CA VAL A 457 5.95 -15.84 31.44
C VAL A 457 6.74 -15.34 30.24
N LEU A 458 7.08 -14.05 30.22
CA LEU A 458 7.86 -13.46 29.15
C LEU A 458 9.26 -14.09 29.06
N LEU A 459 9.91 -14.30 30.21
CA LEU A 459 11.22 -14.94 30.30
C LEU A 459 11.17 -16.40 29.86
N ALA A 460 10.18 -17.16 30.32
CA ALA A 460 9.98 -18.55 29.91
C ALA A 460 9.73 -18.64 28.39
N THR A 461 8.91 -17.73 27.86
CA THR A 461 8.63 -17.65 26.42
C THR A 461 9.89 -17.29 25.63
N ALA A 462 10.69 -16.34 26.10
CA ALA A 462 11.95 -15.95 25.45
C ALA A 462 12.96 -17.11 25.40
N VAL A 463 13.07 -17.85 26.49
CA VAL A 463 13.93 -19.04 26.58
C VAL A 463 13.45 -20.14 25.62
N LEU A 464 12.16 -20.47 25.64
CA LEU A 464 11.60 -21.49 24.76
C LEU A 464 11.62 -21.08 23.28
N ALA A 465 11.53 -19.80 22.96
CA ALA A 465 11.62 -19.28 21.61
C ALA A 465 12.99 -19.50 20.95
N THR A 466 14.05 -19.73 21.72
CA THR A 466 15.39 -20.04 21.18
C THR A 466 15.39 -21.29 20.29
N PHE A 467 14.58 -22.30 20.61
CA PHE A 467 14.46 -23.54 19.82
C PHE A 467 13.84 -23.31 18.44
N PRO A 468 12.63 -22.74 18.31
CA PRO A 468 12.05 -22.48 17.00
C PRO A 468 12.82 -21.42 16.20
N ILE A 469 13.45 -20.42 16.84
CA ILE A 469 14.30 -19.45 16.18
C ILE A 469 15.49 -20.15 15.51
N GLY A 470 16.19 -21.02 16.23
CA GLY A 470 17.30 -21.80 15.69
C GLY A 470 16.85 -22.75 14.58
N ALA A 471 15.73 -23.46 14.76
CA ALA A 471 15.17 -24.37 13.76
C ALA A 471 14.83 -23.65 12.44
N VAL A 472 14.22 -22.46 12.49
CA VAL A 472 13.96 -21.63 11.32
C VAL A 472 15.26 -21.15 10.67
N GLY A 473 16.28 -20.83 11.47
CA GLY A 473 17.61 -20.48 10.99
C GLY A 473 18.23 -21.60 10.16
N VAL A 474 18.20 -22.85 10.66
CA VAL A 474 18.69 -24.04 9.94
C VAL A 474 17.88 -24.32 8.67
N TRP A 475 16.56 -24.22 8.74
CA TRP A 475 15.68 -24.35 7.57
C TRP A 475 16.08 -23.40 6.45
N ARG A 476 16.50 -22.19 6.79
CA ARG A 476 16.97 -21.18 5.83
C ARG A 476 18.38 -21.45 5.35
N LEU A 477 19.28 -21.85 6.26
CA LEU A 477 20.67 -22.14 5.95
C LEU A 477 20.79 -23.25 4.89
N VAL A 478 19.97 -24.28 4.98
CA VAL A 478 19.98 -25.44 4.06
C VAL A 478 19.21 -25.17 2.76
N ARG A 479 18.52 -24.03 2.64
CA ARG A 479 17.71 -23.69 1.46
C ARG A 479 18.47 -23.73 0.12
N PRO A 480 19.70 -23.22 -0.01
CA PRO A 480 20.45 -23.28 -1.27
C PRO A 480 20.97 -24.67 -1.59
N ILE A 481 21.08 -25.58 -0.62
CA ILE A 481 21.78 -26.86 -0.74
C ILE A 481 20.80 -28.03 -0.94
N GLY A 482 19.55 -27.92 -0.43
CA GLY A 482 18.67 -29.09 -0.40
C GLY A 482 17.18 -28.79 -0.55
N GLY A 483 16.44 -29.82 -1.01
CA GLY A 483 14.98 -29.81 -1.10
C GLY A 483 14.27 -29.87 0.27
N GLY A 484 12.93 -29.88 0.26
CA GLY A 484 12.12 -29.89 1.50
C GLY A 484 12.45 -31.02 2.49
N ARG A 485 12.75 -32.22 1.97
CA ARG A 485 13.13 -33.40 2.82
C ARG A 485 14.48 -33.17 3.49
N SER A 486 15.49 -32.70 2.76
CA SER A 486 16.82 -32.41 3.31
C SER A 486 16.77 -31.33 4.41
N ARG A 487 15.94 -30.30 4.23
CA ARG A 487 15.71 -29.27 5.25
C ARG A 487 15.02 -29.82 6.49
N ALA A 488 14.03 -30.69 6.33
CA ALA A 488 13.37 -31.36 7.46
C ALA A 488 14.35 -32.20 8.30
N VAL A 489 15.18 -32.99 7.63
CA VAL A 489 16.23 -33.78 8.31
C VAL A 489 17.21 -32.87 9.05
N ALA A 490 17.68 -31.79 8.42
CA ALA A 490 18.59 -30.83 9.04
C ALA A 490 17.97 -30.17 10.30
N VAL A 491 16.70 -29.80 10.25
CA VAL A 491 15.98 -29.23 11.42
C VAL A 491 15.84 -30.27 12.53
N LEU A 492 15.44 -31.49 12.21
CA LEU A 492 15.32 -32.56 13.22
C LEU A 492 16.68 -32.89 13.86
N THR A 493 17.75 -33.01 13.05
CA THR A 493 19.11 -33.20 13.54
C THR A 493 19.54 -32.05 14.47
N TYR A 494 19.27 -30.80 14.07
CA TYR A 494 19.60 -29.64 14.86
C TYR A 494 18.84 -29.63 16.20
N LEU A 495 17.55 -29.96 16.21
CA LEU A 495 16.75 -30.05 17.43
C LEU A 495 17.15 -31.23 18.32
N ALA A 496 17.76 -32.28 17.76
CA ALA A 496 18.22 -33.42 18.50
C ALA A 496 19.60 -33.22 19.19
N VAL A 497 20.29 -32.09 18.91
CA VAL A 497 21.57 -31.79 19.57
C VAL A 497 21.37 -31.58 21.07
N PRO A 498 22.17 -32.23 21.95
CA PRO A 498 21.99 -32.13 23.41
C PRO A 498 22.32 -30.76 24.01
N LEU A 499 23.08 -29.94 23.33
CA LEU A 499 23.62 -28.67 23.83
C LEU A 499 22.55 -27.73 24.41
N PRO A 500 21.42 -27.42 23.70
CA PRO A 500 20.43 -26.50 24.24
C PRO A 500 19.69 -27.08 25.45
N TYR A 501 19.49 -28.41 25.50
CA TYR A 501 18.80 -29.06 26.63
C TYR A 501 19.68 -29.08 27.88
N ASN A 502 20.97 -29.35 27.74
CA ASN A 502 21.92 -29.26 28.84
C ASN A 502 22.09 -27.84 29.33
N SER A 503 22.13 -26.85 28.39
CA SER A 503 22.20 -25.45 28.75
C SER A 503 20.95 -24.98 29.49
N LEU A 504 19.77 -25.46 29.12
CA LEU A 504 18.50 -25.19 29.81
C LEU A 504 18.51 -25.82 31.22
N ALA A 505 18.96 -27.08 31.36
CA ALA A 505 19.04 -27.77 32.63
C ALA A 505 20.02 -27.10 33.61
N GLU A 506 21.11 -26.52 33.12
CA GLU A 506 22.10 -25.79 33.93
C GLU A 506 21.77 -24.30 34.11
N GLY A 507 20.69 -23.79 33.48
CA GLY A 507 20.32 -22.39 33.54
C GLY A 507 21.27 -21.45 32.79
N ARG A 508 21.95 -21.92 31.75
CA ARG A 508 22.90 -21.14 30.94
C ARG A 508 22.22 -20.51 29.72
N LEU A 509 21.93 -19.22 29.75
CA LEU A 509 21.25 -18.52 28.65
C LEU A 509 22.17 -18.19 27.48
N ALA A 510 23.44 -17.89 27.71
CA ALA A 510 24.38 -17.53 26.64
C ALA A 510 24.55 -18.64 25.58
N PRO A 511 24.75 -19.93 25.95
CA PRO A 511 24.77 -20.99 24.96
C PRO A 511 23.43 -21.22 24.25
N LEU A 512 22.30 -21.00 24.92
CA LEU A 512 20.97 -21.06 24.29
C LEU A 512 20.79 -19.95 23.24
N ALA A 513 21.19 -18.73 23.55
CA ALA A 513 21.16 -17.61 22.62
C ALA A 513 22.11 -17.86 21.43
N ALA A 514 23.33 -18.36 21.71
CA ALA A 514 24.29 -18.73 20.65
C ALA A 514 23.72 -19.83 19.74
N TYR A 515 23.11 -20.86 20.32
CA TYR A 515 22.43 -21.92 19.56
C TYR A 515 21.36 -21.36 18.64
N ALA A 516 20.49 -20.43 19.12
CA ALA A 516 19.44 -19.83 18.32
C ALA A 516 19.97 -18.96 17.17
N VAL A 517 21.08 -18.22 17.39
CA VAL A 517 21.61 -17.22 16.44
C VAL A 517 22.62 -17.82 15.45
N LEU A 518 23.34 -18.86 15.81
CA LEU A 518 24.41 -19.43 14.99
C LEU A 518 23.98 -19.76 13.54
N PRO A 519 22.82 -20.40 13.28
CA PRO A 519 22.40 -20.71 11.91
C PRO A 519 22.09 -19.45 11.07
N TRP A 520 21.72 -18.36 11.70
CA TRP A 520 21.45 -17.07 11.04
C TRP A 520 22.73 -16.35 10.64
N VAL A 521 23.77 -16.46 11.49
CA VAL A 521 25.09 -15.91 11.18
C VAL A 521 25.74 -16.70 10.06
N ALA A 522 25.63 -18.04 10.08
CA ALA A 522 26.19 -18.91 9.05
C ALA A 522 25.48 -18.77 7.68
N HIS A 523 24.28 -18.22 7.64
CA HIS A 523 23.52 -17.98 6.40
C HIS A 523 23.98 -16.72 5.66
N ARG A 524 24.70 -15.79 6.29
CA ARG A 524 25.23 -14.56 5.66
C ARG A 524 26.49 -14.87 4.87
#